data_6837501438c1127d2928a5c722fe118a
#
_entry.id   6837501438c1127d2928a5c722fe118a
#
_cell.length_a   1.000
_cell.length_b   1.000
_cell.length_c   1.000
_cell.angle_alpha   90.00
_cell.angle_beta   90.00
_cell.angle_gamma   90.00
#
_symmetry.space_group_name_H-M   'P 1'
#
loop_
_entity.id
_entity.type
_entity.pdbx_description
1 polymer ?
#
loop_
_entity_poly.entity_id
_entity_poly.type
_entity_poly.pdbx_seq_one_letter_code
_entity_poly.pdbx_strand_id
1 'polypeptide(L)'
;MKKGKKLNTASALSAVLMAGAIMNAVPAFAATTPVAGTTTTFDKYLVMKKNANVPNATFSYKVSIPTDDEMRSLPNPEDTNGTNLTVRKGIGAPTVSSTTFAAGDQTFDSAQKSRTNKSSSTYDAAEDDQVTLDKDHKYAKHTSTVDFSKVTFSEPGVYRYKITENDTSEKGITKDSTSRYLDVYVESAENGTLSIKGYVFHTMNEVQPKGNKDSLGSNNPEGKNKGFENKYETIDLTLTKNVTGNQGFRDQYFKFHVDITDLDGGARLFLTDKDGNKPYKSIDTVAYEYDKETGTRKAGQKRFFAQTGTFTDVTAAQGSDADMSGLALTANDSGNASFDVYLKHGESLKINGLTKDAKYTVKETSEDYSASATKNDQAIDLTHNKDDHTDATATQTLAGDETVAYTNKREGTLPTGIYHNNRAAFNIMGIAAAGGAIAIVIRKRRKSTEQAQKKIK
;
A
#
# COMPACT_ATOMS: atom_id res chain seq x y z
N MET A 1 -36.83 -13.07 -39.13
CA MET A 1 -35.69 -13.65 -38.45
C MET A 1 -35.47 -12.96 -37.12
N LYS A 2 -35.91 -13.58 -36.01
CA LYS A 2 -35.75 -13.02 -34.65
C LYS A 2 -34.37 -13.41 -34.11
N LYS A 3 -33.47 -12.44 -33.88
CA LYS A 3 -32.22 -12.66 -33.19
C LYS A 3 -32.49 -12.77 -31.69
N GLY A 4 -32.27 -13.98 -31.13
CA GLY A 4 -32.32 -14.21 -29.70
C GLY A 4 -31.18 -13.47 -28.98
N LYS A 5 -31.53 -12.62 -28.02
CA LYS A 5 -30.60 -12.08 -27.05
C LYS A 5 -30.17 -13.20 -26.09
N LYS A 6 -28.90 -13.55 -26.10
CA LYS A 6 -28.30 -14.34 -25.02
C LYS A 6 -28.26 -13.46 -23.78
N LEU A 7 -29.03 -13.83 -22.77
CA LEU A 7 -28.93 -13.28 -21.42
C LEU A 7 -27.66 -13.84 -20.80
N ASN A 8 -26.66 -13.00 -20.61
CA ASN A 8 -25.53 -13.36 -19.76
C ASN A 8 -26.00 -13.26 -18.31
N THR A 9 -26.26 -14.41 -17.72
CA THR A 9 -26.48 -14.55 -16.27
C THR A 9 -25.17 -14.46 -15.56
N ALA A 10 -24.72 -13.24 -15.25
CA ALA A 10 -23.66 -12.99 -14.27
C ALA A 10 -24.26 -12.17 -13.14
N SER A 11 -24.41 -12.82 -12.01
CA SER A 11 -24.40 -12.24 -10.66
C SER A 11 -25.31 -11.05 -10.37
N ALA A 12 -26.59 -11.27 -10.50
CA ALA A 12 -27.57 -10.45 -9.79
C ALA A 12 -28.45 -11.38 -8.96
N LEU A 13 -27.87 -12.10 -8.01
CA LEU A 13 -28.64 -12.67 -6.91
C LEU A 13 -28.74 -11.65 -5.79
N SER A 14 -29.17 -10.45 -6.17
CA SER A 14 -29.67 -9.46 -5.24
C SER A 14 -31.08 -9.85 -4.89
N ALA A 15 -31.25 -10.29 -3.66
CA ALA A 15 -32.53 -10.26 -2.97
C ALA A 15 -33.70 -10.77 -3.79
N VAL A 16 -33.90 -12.05 -3.82
CA VAL A 16 -35.27 -12.54 -3.93
C VAL A 16 -35.96 -12.14 -2.64
N LEU A 17 -36.77 -11.10 -2.74
CA LEU A 17 -37.81 -10.88 -1.76
C LEU A 17 -38.64 -12.16 -1.68
N MET A 18 -38.60 -12.82 -0.54
CA MET A 18 -39.42 -13.95 -0.35
C MET A 18 -40.85 -13.52 -0.16
N ALA A 19 -41.63 -13.85 -1.14
CA ALA A 19 -43.06 -13.91 -0.97
C ALA A 19 -43.41 -14.75 0.25
N GLY A 20 -44.14 -14.17 1.20
CA GLY A 20 -44.53 -14.85 2.42
C GLY A 20 -45.28 -16.12 2.14
N ALA A 21 -44.69 -17.24 2.49
CA ALA A 21 -45.52 -18.37 2.82
C ALA A 21 -46.18 -18.06 4.16
N ILE A 22 -47.45 -17.77 4.15
CA ILE A 22 -48.30 -17.82 5.34
C ILE A 22 -48.01 -19.18 5.94
N MET A 23 -47.38 -19.22 7.11
CA MET A 23 -47.32 -20.45 7.91
C MET A 23 -48.72 -20.75 8.42
N ASN A 24 -49.57 -21.23 7.56
CA ASN A 24 -50.70 -22.02 8.00
C ASN A 24 -50.09 -23.25 8.65
N ALA A 25 -50.49 -23.51 9.89
CA ALA A 25 -50.09 -24.70 10.63
C ALA A 25 -50.43 -25.93 9.76
N VAL A 26 -49.43 -26.40 9.00
CA VAL A 26 -49.53 -27.66 8.26
C VAL A 26 -49.60 -28.76 9.30
N PRO A 27 -50.58 -29.66 9.24
CA PRO A 27 -50.66 -30.76 10.16
C PRO A 27 -49.35 -31.55 10.13
N ALA A 28 -48.88 -31.94 11.29
CA ALA A 28 -47.55 -32.46 11.63
C ALA A 28 -47.18 -33.84 11.01
N PHE A 29 -47.48 -34.12 9.75
CA PHE A 29 -47.30 -35.46 9.17
C PHE A 29 -46.64 -35.54 7.80
N ALA A 30 -46.22 -34.42 7.21
CA ALA A 30 -45.34 -34.53 6.02
C ALA A 30 -43.88 -34.61 6.50
N ALA A 31 -43.27 -35.76 6.38
CA ALA A 31 -41.84 -35.92 6.61
C ALA A 31 -41.10 -34.97 5.63
N THR A 32 -40.51 -33.91 6.15
CA THR A 32 -39.70 -32.99 5.32
C THR A 32 -38.46 -33.74 4.85
N THR A 33 -38.17 -33.65 3.55
CA THR A 33 -36.92 -34.17 3.02
C THR A 33 -35.82 -33.13 3.31
N PRO A 34 -34.82 -33.45 4.15
CA PRO A 34 -33.75 -32.53 4.47
C PRO A 34 -32.96 -32.07 3.26
N VAL A 35 -32.43 -30.86 3.28
CA VAL A 35 -31.56 -30.33 2.24
C VAL A 35 -30.14 -30.13 2.79
N ALA A 36 -29.15 -30.58 2.03
CA ALA A 36 -27.75 -30.30 2.30
C ALA A 36 -27.44 -28.85 1.97
N GLY A 37 -26.59 -28.22 2.77
CA GLY A 37 -26.07 -26.89 2.50
C GLY A 37 -25.22 -26.86 1.22
N THR A 38 -25.06 -25.68 0.68
CA THR A 38 -24.19 -25.36 -0.45
C THR A 38 -23.13 -24.35 -0.05
N THR A 39 -22.43 -23.79 -1.00
CA THR A 39 -21.44 -22.74 -0.73
C THR A 39 -22.04 -21.35 -0.99
N THR A 40 -21.53 -20.38 -0.25
CA THR A 40 -21.73 -18.96 -0.51
C THR A 40 -20.42 -18.22 -0.32
N THR A 41 -20.34 -16.94 -0.69
CA THR A 41 -19.09 -16.17 -0.62
C THR A 41 -19.33 -14.81 0.00
N PHE A 42 -18.24 -14.26 0.54
CA PHE A 42 -18.16 -12.84 0.92
C PHE A 42 -16.80 -12.28 0.50
N ASP A 43 -16.72 -10.97 0.37
CA ASP A 43 -15.50 -10.29 -0.06
C ASP A 43 -14.61 -9.95 1.13
N LYS A 44 -13.30 -9.95 0.89
CA LYS A 44 -12.29 -9.41 1.78
C LYS A 44 -11.62 -8.24 1.08
N TYR A 45 -11.67 -7.08 1.73
CA TYR A 45 -11.04 -5.85 1.25
C TYR A 45 -9.83 -5.52 2.10
N LEU A 46 -8.76 -5.08 1.45
CA LEU A 46 -7.56 -4.57 2.10
C LEU A 46 -7.29 -3.16 1.58
N VAL A 47 -7.62 -2.16 2.39
CA VAL A 47 -7.43 -0.73 2.06
C VAL A 47 -6.02 -0.30 2.44
N MET A 48 -5.36 0.45 1.56
CA MET A 48 -3.98 0.91 1.74
C MET A 48 -3.72 2.25 1.07
N LYS A 49 -2.63 2.93 1.41
CA LYS A 49 -2.17 4.13 0.68
C LYS A 49 -1.91 3.79 -0.80
N LYS A 50 -2.15 4.74 -1.71
CA LYS A 50 -1.90 4.54 -3.16
C LYS A 50 -0.48 4.11 -3.47
N ASN A 51 0.51 4.65 -2.77
CA ASN A 51 1.93 4.35 -2.93
C ASN A 51 2.39 3.08 -2.19
N ALA A 52 1.50 2.34 -1.54
CA ALA A 52 1.81 1.07 -0.90
C ALA A 52 1.60 -0.11 -1.86
N ASN A 53 2.44 -1.15 -1.75
CA ASN A 53 2.18 -2.44 -2.38
C ASN A 53 1.19 -3.25 -1.56
N VAL A 54 0.49 -4.17 -2.24
CA VAL A 54 -0.29 -5.19 -1.55
C VAL A 54 0.69 -6.06 -0.74
N PRO A 55 0.51 -6.19 0.59
CA PRO A 55 1.38 -7.04 1.41
C PRO A 55 1.08 -8.53 1.16
N ASN A 56 2.04 -9.39 1.49
CA ASN A 56 1.78 -10.81 1.61
C ASN A 56 1.09 -11.07 2.94
N ALA A 57 -0.23 -11.25 2.92
CA ALA A 57 -1.03 -11.38 4.13
C ALA A 57 -2.13 -12.41 3.98
N THR A 58 -2.35 -13.23 5.01
CA THR A 58 -3.40 -14.24 5.02
C THR A 58 -4.38 -13.99 6.17
N PHE A 59 -5.66 -13.93 5.84
CA PHE A 59 -6.74 -13.73 6.78
C PHE A 59 -7.58 -14.99 6.91
N SER A 60 -7.90 -15.35 8.13
CA SER A 60 -8.74 -16.50 8.44
C SER A 60 -9.96 -16.06 9.26
N TYR A 61 -10.97 -16.91 9.28
CA TYR A 61 -12.25 -16.58 9.85
C TYR A 61 -12.74 -17.70 10.76
N LYS A 62 -13.57 -17.31 11.72
CA LYS A 62 -14.26 -18.24 12.60
C LYS A 62 -15.76 -18.12 12.38
N VAL A 63 -16.42 -19.26 12.16
CA VAL A 63 -17.88 -19.35 12.21
C VAL A 63 -18.30 -19.81 13.60
N SER A 64 -19.30 -19.18 14.14
CA SER A 64 -19.86 -19.52 15.46
C SER A 64 -21.38 -19.36 15.45
N ILE A 65 -22.01 -19.96 16.46
CA ILE A 65 -23.44 -19.78 16.72
C ILE A 65 -23.62 -18.43 17.44
N PRO A 66 -24.53 -17.55 17.00
CA PRO A 66 -24.82 -16.30 17.66
C PRO A 66 -25.35 -16.47 19.08
N THR A 67 -25.11 -15.49 19.93
CA THR A 67 -25.74 -15.41 21.28
C THR A 67 -27.23 -15.05 21.17
N ASP A 68 -28.00 -15.19 22.24
CA ASP A 68 -29.44 -14.86 22.23
C ASP A 68 -29.67 -13.38 21.89
N ASP A 69 -28.79 -12.48 22.37
CA ASP A 69 -28.89 -11.05 22.09
C ASP A 69 -28.61 -10.71 20.58
N GLU A 70 -27.92 -11.60 19.89
CA GLU A 70 -27.60 -11.50 18.47
C GLU A 70 -28.66 -12.15 17.57
N MET A 71 -29.69 -12.76 18.17
CA MET A 71 -30.77 -13.44 17.45
C MET A 71 -31.99 -12.54 17.21
N ARG A 72 -31.74 -11.31 16.78
CA ARG A 72 -32.85 -10.39 16.47
C ARG A 72 -33.67 -10.91 15.29
N SER A 73 -35.00 -10.77 15.42
CA SER A 73 -35.92 -11.09 14.34
C SER A 73 -35.74 -10.14 13.13
N LEU A 74 -35.98 -10.66 11.95
CA LEU A 74 -35.96 -9.88 10.71
C LEU A 74 -37.36 -9.33 10.42
N PRO A 75 -37.50 -8.10 9.89
CA PRO A 75 -38.75 -7.62 9.35
C PRO A 75 -39.23 -8.55 8.24
N ASN A 76 -40.52 -8.92 8.29
CA ASN A 76 -41.14 -9.59 7.16
C ASN A 76 -41.68 -8.53 6.16
N PRO A 77 -41.05 -8.37 4.98
CA PRO A 77 -41.41 -7.33 4.04
C PRO A 77 -42.82 -7.51 3.44
N GLU A 78 -43.37 -8.71 3.54
CA GLU A 78 -44.70 -9.01 2.98
C GLU A 78 -45.84 -8.94 4.01
N ASP A 79 -45.50 -8.84 5.27
CA ASP A 79 -46.49 -8.76 6.32
C ASP A 79 -46.82 -7.30 6.68
N THR A 80 -47.94 -6.83 6.18
CA THR A 80 -48.50 -5.51 6.51
C THR A 80 -48.89 -5.39 7.99
N ASN A 81 -49.03 -6.51 8.72
CA ASN A 81 -49.40 -6.57 10.15
C ASN A 81 -48.21 -6.49 11.07
N GLY A 82 -47.00 -6.53 10.57
CA GLY A 82 -45.79 -6.32 11.33
C GLY A 82 -45.24 -7.53 12.04
N THR A 83 -45.59 -8.74 11.60
CA THR A 83 -44.96 -9.98 12.07
C THR A 83 -43.52 -10.06 11.58
N ASN A 84 -42.59 -10.37 12.46
CA ASN A 84 -41.19 -10.54 12.10
C ASN A 84 -40.92 -12.00 11.74
N LEU A 85 -39.98 -12.23 10.79
CA LEU A 85 -39.49 -13.57 10.52
C LEU A 85 -38.70 -14.09 11.73
N THR A 86 -39.02 -15.30 12.16
CA THR A 86 -38.27 -15.95 13.22
C THR A 86 -36.91 -16.41 12.71
N VAL A 87 -35.84 -15.89 13.28
CA VAL A 87 -34.48 -16.33 13.02
C VAL A 87 -34.07 -17.38 14.01
N ARG A 88 -33.59 -18.52 13.51
CA ARG A 88 -33.10 -19.66 14.30
C ARG A 88 -31.57 -19.58 14.42
N LYS A 89 -31.03 -20.15 15.50
CA LYS A 89 -29.59 -20.36 15.61
C LYS A 89 -29.11 -21.31 14.53
N GLY A 90 -27.94 -21.03 13.98
CA GLY A 90 -27.30 -21.91 13.02
C GLY A 90 -27.08 -23.32 13.56
N ILE A 91 -27.06 -24.28 12.71
CA ILE A 91 -26.86 -25.71 13.03
C ILE A 91 -25.63 -26.25 12.29
N GLY A 92 -25.06 -27.36 12.78
CA GLY A 92 -23.86 -27.96 12.19
C GLY A 92 -22.62 -27.07 12.33
N ALA A 93 -21.60 -27.37 11.53
CA ALA A 93 -20.30 -26.70 11.55
C ALA A 93 -19.84 -26.34 10.13
N PRO A 94 -20.34 -25.26 9.53
CA PRO A 94 -19.84 -24.78 8.26
C PRO A 94 -18.39 -24.32 8.39
N THR A 95 -17.64 -24.36 7.28
CA THR A 95 -16.25 -23.92 7.24
C THR A 95 -16.09 -22.69 6.36
N VAL A 96 -15.04 -21.90 6.61
CA VAL A 96 -14.70 -20.72 5.80
C VAL A 96 -13.27 -20.86 5.30
N SER A 97 -13.07 -20.59 4.00
CA SER A 97 -11.72 -20.55 3.44
C SER A 97 -10.97 -19.30 3.89
N SER A 98 -9.66 -19.42 4.10
CA SER A 98 -8.79 -18.25 4.29
C SER A 98 -8.69 -17.45 2.99
N THR A 99 -8.36 -16.17 3.13
CA THR A 99 -8.09 -15.24 2.02
C THR A 99 -6.65 -14.80 2.09
N THR A 100 -5.91 -14.96 0.99
CA THR A 100 -4.50 -14.57 0.91
C THR A 100 -4.34 -13.44 -0.10
N PHE A 101 -3.64 -12.39 0.29
CA PHE A 101 -3.18 -11.30 -0.55
C PHE A 101 -1.69 -11.45 -0.85
N ALA A 102 -1.27 -11.00 -2.02
CA ALA A 102 0.12 -11.06 -2.44
C ALA A 102 0.52 -9.81 -3.25
N ALA A 103 1.81 -9.52 -3.27
CA ALA A 103 2.35 -8.47 -4.11
C ALA A 103 2.02 -8.76 -5.60
N GLY A 104 1.36 -7.80 -6.24
CA GLY A 104 0.88 -7.95 -7.63
C GLY A 104 -0.62 -8.21 -7.78
N ASP A 105 -1.34 -8.39 -6.68
CA ASP A 105 -2.81 -8.42 -6.73
C ASP A 105 -3.34 -7.11 -7.30
N GLN A 106 -4.44 -7.22 -8.04
CA GLN A 106 -5.10 -6.07 -8.62
C GLN A 106 -5.62 -5.14 -7.53
N THR A 107 -5.38 -3.84 -7.71
CA THR A 107 -5.89 -2.80 -6.82
C THR A 107 -6.86 -1.88 -7.55
N PHE A 108 -7.75 -1.25 -6.79
CA PHE A 108 -8.78 -0.34 -7.28
C PHE A 108 -8.73 0.96 -6.48
N ASP A 109 -8.79 2.08 -7.15
CA ASP A 109 -8.84 3.40 -6.53
C ASP A 109 -10.25 4.03 -6.60
N SER A 110 -10.39 5.24 -6.04
CA SER A 110 -11.66 5.96 -6.07
C SER A 110 -12.14 6.30 -7.48
N ALA A 111 -11.23 6.50 -8.44
CA ALA A 111 -11.57 6.80 -9.82
C ALA A 111 -12.11 5.56 -10.55
N GLN A 112 -11.57 4.38 -10.26
CA GLN A 112 -12.05 3.12 -10.81
C GLN A 112 -13.40 2.73 -10.20
N LYS A 113 -13.60 3.00 -8.90
CA LYS A 113 -14.87 2.77 -8.21
C LYS A 113 -16.01 3.67 -8.73
N SER A 114 -15.71 4.90 -9.14
CA SER A 114 -16.70 5.88 -9.58
C SER A 114 -16.99 5.88 -11.09
N ARG A 115 -16.40 4.95 -11.85
CA ARG A 115 -16.62 4.88 -13.30
C ARG A 115 -18.03 4.38 -13.61
N THR A 116 -18.94 5.31 -13.85
CA THR A 116 -20.32 5.06 -14.27
C THR A 116 -20.48 4.68 -15.75
N ASN A 117 -19.39 4.52 -16.51
CA ASN A 117 -19.44 4.22 -17.93
C ASN A 117 -19.69 2.73 -18.21
N LYS A 118 -20.94 2.34 -18.20
CA LYS A 118 -21.44 1.00 -18.59
C LYS A 118 -21.23 0.62 -20.08
N SER A 119 -20.45 1.37 -20.82
CA SER A 119 -20.26 1.16 -22.28
C SER A 119 -19.08 0.25 -22.61
N SER A 120 -18.25 -0.13 -21.66
CA SER A 120 -17.16 -1.06 -21.85
C SER A 120 -17.63 -2.50 -21.56
N SER A 121 -17.27 -3.43 -22.43
CA SER A 121 -17.56 -4.87 -22.27
C SER A 121 -16.83 -5.53 -21.11
N THR A 122 -15.98 -4.82 -20.41
CA THR A 122 -15.38 -5.18 -19.13
C THR A 122 -16.19 -4.56 -18.01
N TYR A 123 -17.00 -5.39 -17.38
CA TYR A 123 -17.72 -5.06 -16.16
C TYR A 123 -16.68 -4.74 -15.07
N ASP A 124 -16.65 -3.50 -14.63
CA ASP A 124 -15.78 -3.09 -13.52
C ASP A 124 -16.43 -3.57 -12.23
N ALA A 125 -15.96 -4.70 -11.71
CA ALA A 125 -16.47 -5.32 -10.49
C ALA A 125 -16.34 -4.40 -9.24
N ALA A 126 -15.64 -3.29 -9.38
CA ALA A 126 -15.40 -2.32 -8.33
C ALA A 126 -16.60 -1.41 -8.03
N GLU A 127 -17.54 -1.22 -8.96
CA GLU A 127 -18.71 -0.32 -8.74
C GLU A 127 -19.58 -0.73 -7.55
N ASP A 128 -19.68 -2.03 -7.29
CA ASP A 128 -20.52 -2.59 -6.24
C ASP A 128 -19.79 -2.84 -4.91
N ASP A 129 -18.50 -2.55 -4.83
CA ASP A 129 -17.71 -2.80 -3.63
C ASP A 129 -18.06 -1.83 -2.50
N GLN A 130 -18.27 -2.38 -1.31
CA GLN A 130 -18.64 -1.62 -0.10
C GLN A 130 -17.42 -1.11 0.64
N VAL A 131 -16.53 -0.43 -0.07
CA VAL A 131 -15.33 0.19 0.50
C VAL A 131 -15.46 1.71 0.38
N THR A 132 -15.16 2.43 1.46
CA THR A 132 -15.10 3.89 1.44
C THR A 132 -13.65 4.31 1.25
N LEU A 133 -13.36 4.98 0.13
CA LEU A 133 -12.03 5.45 -0.22
C LEU A 133 -12.00 6.98 -0.31
N ASP A 134 -10.95 7.56 0.21
CA ASP A 134 -10.53 8.91 -0.16
C ASP A 134 -9.61 8.90 -1.39
N LYS A 135 -9.14 10.08 -1.79
CA LYS A 135 -8.27 10.26 -2.97
C LYS A 135 -6.86 9.65 -2.82
N ASP A 136 -6.43 9.38 -1.59
CA ASP A 136 -5.05 8.98 -1.25
C ASP A 136 -4.96 7.47 -0.97
N HIS A 137 -6.10 6.75 -1.04
CA HIS A 137 -6.18 5.31 -0.79
C HIS A 137 -6.66 4.52 -2.01
N LYS A 138 -6.29 3.26 -2.00
CA LYS A 138 -6.73 2.19 -2.90
C LYS A 138 -7.02 0.93 -2.08
N TYR A 139 -7.62 -0.07 -2.70
CA TYR A 139 -7.83 -1.38 -2.06
C TYR A 139 -7.57 -2.53 -3.02
N ALA A 140 -7.18 -3.67 -2.46
CA ALA A 140 -7.22 -4.97 -3.11
C ALA A 140 -8.43 -5.76 -2.60
N LYS A 141 -8.92 -6.70 -3.40
CA LYS A 141 -10.09 -7.52 -3.07
C LYS A 141 -9.84 -8.99 -3.41
N HIS A 142 -10.21 -9.85 -2.48
CA HIS A 142 -10.35 -11.29 -2.66
C HIS A 142 -11.67 -11.79 -2.07
N THR A 143 -12.03 -13.02 -2.39
CA THR A 143 -13.29 -13.63 -1.95
C THR A 143 -13.01 -14.85 -1.09
N SER A 144 -13.72 -14.96 0.04
CA SER A 144 -13.75 -16.14 0.91
C SER A 144 -15.01 -16.95 0.64
N THR A 145 -14.90 -18.27 0.70
CA THR A 145 -16.02 -19.19 0.54
C THR A 145 -16.45 -19.75 1.88
N VAL A 146 -17.74 -19.67 2.16
CA VAL A 146 -18.38 -20.39 3.28
C VAL A 146 -19.00 -21.65 2.75
N ASP A 147 -18.57 -22.79 3.27
CA ASP A 147 -19.01 -24.11 2.84
C ASP A 147 -19.96 -24.74 3.87
N PHE A 148 -21.18 -24.93 3.45
CA PHE A 148 -22.26 -25.59 4.19
C PHE A 148 -22.50 -27.04 3.74
N SER A 149 -21.69 -27.63 2.88
CA SER A 149 -21.92 -28.97 2.32
C SER A 149 -22.05 -30.07 3.39
N LYS A 150 -21.49 -29.84 4.58
CA LYS A 150 -21.60 -30.74 5.74
C LYS A 150 -22.75 -30.39 6.69
N VAL A 151 -23.55 -29.38 6.37
CA VAL A 151 -24.70 -28.95 7.17
C VAL A 151 -25.97 -29.42 6.47
N THR A 152 -26.84 -30.11 7.21
CA THR A 152 -28.14 -30.56 6.70
C THR A 152 -29.26 -29.87 7.46
N PHE A 153 -30.13 -29.18 6.72
CA PHE A 153 -31.30 -28.51 7.26
C PHE A 153 -32.51 -29.45 7.16
N SER A 154 -33.17 -29.69 8.31
CA SER A 154 -34.32 -30.59 8.41
C SER A 154 -35.65 -29.86 8.59
N GLU A 155 -35.62 -28.53 8.73
CA GLU A 155 -36.81 -27.70 8.91
C GLU A 155 -36.67 -26.42 8.10
N PRO A 156 -37.79 -25.83 7.61
CA PRO A 156 -37.77 -24.52 7.01
C PRO A 156 -37.50 -23.44 8.06
N GLY A 157 -36.88 -22.34 7.64
CA GLY A 157 -36.58 -21.20 8.50
C GLY A 157 -35.38 -20.41 8.06
N VAL A 158 -35.04 -19.38 8.83
CA VAL A 158 -33.83 -18.57 8.62
C VAL A 158 -32.81 -18.97 9.69
N TYR A 159 -31.68 -19.50 9.26
CA TYR A 159 -30.62 -19.96 10.16
C TYR A 159 -29.47 -18.97 10.17
N ARG A 160 -29.19 -18.36 11.34
CA ARG A 160 -28.15 -17.36 11.50
C ARG A 160 -26.85 -17.95 12.02
N TYR A 161 -25.75 -17.57 11.36
CA TYR A 161 -24.37 -17.83 11.76
C TYR A 161 -23.65 -16.51 11.98
N LYS A 162 -22.72 -16.50 12.94
CA LYS A 162 -21.82 -15.36 13.19
C LYS A 162 -20.46 -15.67 12.59
N ILE A 163 -19.94 -14.75 11.80
CA ILE A 163 -18.59 -14.83 11.20
C ILE A 163 -17.75 -13.69 11.76
N THR A 164 -16.57 -14.04 12.28
CA THR A 164 -15.58 -13.08 12.77
C THR A 164 -14.25 -13.36 12.10
N GLU A 165 -13.51 -12.32 11.82
CA GLU A 165 -12.13 -12.46 11.38
C GLU A 165 -11.24 -12.79 12.58
N ASN A 166 -10.33 -13.74 12.44
CA ASN A 166 -9.33 -14.05 13.46
C ASN A 166 -8.28 -12.94 13.54
N ASP A 167 -7.53 -12.89 14.64
CA ASP A 167 -6.42 -11.97 14.75
C ASP A 167 -5.34 -12.31 13.70
N THR A 168 -4.74 -11.27 13.15
CA THR A 168 -3.61 -11.39 12.24
C THR A 168 -2.34 -10.94 12.95
N SER A 169 -1.23 -11.62 12.65
CA SER A 169 0.10 -11.21 13.10
C SER A 169 0.80 -10.27 12.10
N GLU A 170 0.15 -9.98 10.99
CA GLU A 170 0.73 -9.15 9.93
C GLU A 170 0.92 -7.72 10.40
N LYS A 171 2.13 -7.20 10.20
CA LYS A 171 2.52 -5.86 10.62
C LYS A 171 1.77 -4.79 9.81
N GLY A 172 1.44 -3.69 10.49
CA GLY A 172 0.74 -2.56 9.85
C GLY A 172 -0.72 -2.82 9.48
N ILE A 173 -1.28 -4.00 9.77
CA ILE A 173 -2.66 -4.32 9.44
C ILE A 173 -3.57 -4.11 10.63
N THR A 174 -4.55 -3.23 10.47
CA THR A 174 -5.66 -3.05 11.39
C THR A 174 -6.84 -3.89 10.93
N LYS A 175 -7.22 -4.86 11.75
CA LYS A 175 -8.30 -5.81 11.50
C LYS A 175 -9.68 -5.16 11.60
N ASP A 176 -10.61 -5.58 10.76
CA ASP A 176 -12.03 -5.33 10.96
C ASP A 176 -12.54 -6.17 12.13
N SER A 177 -12.81 -5.52 13.27
CA SER A 177 -13.29 -6.17 14.49
C SER A 177 -14.80 -6.40 14.48
N THR A 178 -15.52 -5.91 13.46
CA THR A 178 -16.98 -5.99 13.39
C THR A 178 -17.42 -7.39 12.97
N SER A 179 -18.24 -8.03 13.80
CA SER A 179 -18.85 -9.31 13.45
C SER A 179 -19.79 -9.15 12.25
N ARG A 180 -19.85 -10.18 11.43
CA ARG A 180 -20.83 -10.33 10.36
C ARG A 180 -21.76 -11.49 10.68
N TYR A 181 -22.96 -11.40 10.16
CA TYR A 181 -23.97 -12.44 10.29
C TYR A 181 -24.34 -12.94 8.90
N LEU A 182 -24.48 -14.26 8.80
CA LEU A 182 -24.88 -14.95 7.59
C LEU A 182 -26.17 -15.69 7.88
N ASP A 183 -27.23 -15.26 7.23
CA ASP A 183 -28.56 -15.88 7.32
C ASP A 183 -28.76 -16.81 6.13
N VAL A 184 -29.09 -18.08 6.41
CA VAL A 184 -29.41 -19.09 5.42
C VAL A 184 -30.93 -19.26 5.39
N TYR A 185 -31.55 -19.01 4.25
CA TYR A 185 -32.99 -19.09 4.03
C TYR A 185 -33.34 -20.46 3.49
N VAL A 186 -34.09 -21.27 4.28
CA VAL A 186 -34.55 -22.59 3.94
C VAL A 186 -36.06 -22.56 3.83
N GLU A 187 -36.58 -22.99 2.69
CA GLU A 187 -38.03 -23.06 2.42
C GLU A 187 -38.49 -24.48 2.20
N SER A 188 -39.77 -24.70 2.49
CA SER A 188 -40.47 -25.96 2.18
C SER A 188 -41.36 -25.76 0.94
N ALA A 189 -41.20 -26.64 -0.04
CA ALA A 189 -42.14 -26.75 -1.15
C ALA A 189 -43.41 -27.46 -0.69
N GLU A 190 -44.48 -27.38 -1.50
CA GLU A 190 -45.79 -28.02 -1.19
C GLU A 190 -45.69 -29.54 -0.98
N ASN A 191 -44.74 -30.19 -1.62
CA ASN A 191 -44.45 -31.61 -1.46
C ASN A 191 -43.59 -31.97 -0.25
N GLY A 192 -43.31 -30.99 0.64
CA GLY A 192 -42.47 -31.17 1.81
C GLY A 192 -40.95 -31.19 1.54
N THR A 193 -40.51 -31.01 0.29
CA THR A 193 -39.07 -30.92 -0.03
C THR A 193 -38.51 -29.57 0.41
N LEU A 194 -37.40 -29.59 1.17
CA LEU A 194 -36.69 -28.39 1.55
C LEU A 194 -35.72 -27.91 0.47
N SER A 195 -35.57 -26.61 0.34
CA SER A 195 -34.58 -26.00 -0.54
C SER A 195 -33.98 -24.75 0.07
N ILE A 196 -32.69 -24.52 -0.18
CA ILE A 196 -32.04 -23.28 0.20
C ILE A 196 -32.32 -22.23 -0.88
N LYS A 197 -32.96 -21.15 -0.48
CA LYS A 197 -33.33 -20.06 -1.40
C LYS A 197 -32.28 -18.99 -1.51
N GLY A 198 -31.46 -18.83 -0.50
CA GLY A 198 -30.40 -17.83 -0.54
C GLY A 198 -29.66 -17.66 0.77
N TYR A 199 -28.65 -16.84 0.68
CA TYR A 199 -27.77 -16.43 1.78
C TYR A 199 -27.76 -14.92 1.84
N VAL A 200 -27.84 -14.35 3.05
CA VAL A 200 -27.77 -12.91 3.27
C VAL A 200 -26.65 -12.64 4.28
N PHE A 201 -25.64 -11.91 3.85
CA PHE A 201 -24.52 -11.47 4.66
C PHE A 201 -24.78 -10.03 5.14
N HIS A 202 -24.71 -9.76 6.46
CA HIS A 202 -25.09 -8.47 7.03
C HIS A 202 -24.41 -8.17 8.35
N THR A 203 -24.51 -6.93 8.83
CA THR A 203 -24.16 -6.51 10.20
C THR A 203 -25.42 -6.34 11.03
N MET A 204 -25.33 -6.58 12.33
CA MET A 204 -26.51 -6.49 13.23
C MET A 204 -27.12 -5.10 13.34
N ASN A 205 -26.29 -4.05 13.22
CA ASN A 205 -26.74 -2.68 13.45
C ASN A 205 -27.60 -2.12 12.31
N GLU A 206 -27.74 -2.86 11.23
CA GLU A 206 -28.33 -2.39 9.98
C GLU A 206 -29.62 -3.12 9.61
N VAL A 207 -30.16 -3.94 10.50
CA VAL A 207 -31.50 -4.47 10.37
C VAL A 207 -32.47 -3.35 10.75
N GLN A 208 -32.72 -2.46 9.81
CA GLN A 208 -33.65 -1.36 10.00
C GLN A 208 -35.08 -1.86 10.18
N PRO A 209 -35.83 -1.32 11.16
CA PRO A 209 -37.26 -1.53 11.23
C PRO A 209 -37.91 -0.78 10.06
N LYS A 210 -38.77 -1.48 9.32
CA LYS A 210 -39.80 -0.92 8.42
C LYS A 210 -39.43 0.40 7.73
N GLY A 211 -38.63 0.35 6.68
CA GLY A 211 -38.61 1.37 5.67
C GLY A 211 -39.81 1.17 4.72
N ASN A 212 -40.43 2.24 4.31
CA ASN A 212 -41.47 2.29 3.28
C ASN A 212 -41.01 1.47 2.05
N LYS A 213 -41.94 0.73 1.42
CA LYS A 213 -41.65 -0.04 0.18
C LYS A 213 -40.94 0.76 -0.91
N ASP A 214 -41.05 2.09 -0.87
CA ASP A 214 -40.46 3.01 -1.83
C ASP A 214 -38.95 3.23 -1.61
N SER A 215 -38.36 2.84 -0.45
CA SER A 215 -36.93 2.90 -0.19
C SER A 215 -36.15 1.68 -0.71
N LEU A 216 -36.84 0.66 -1.20
CA LEU A 216 -36.21 -0.49 -1.88
C LEU A 216 -35.66 -0.18 -3.27
N GLY A 217 -35.88 1.03 -3.79
CA GLY A 217 -35.32 1.53 -5.03
C GLY A 217 -33.88 2.03 -4.92
N SER A 218 -33.35 2.16 -3.72
CA SER A 218 -31.94 2.47 -3.51
C SER A 218 -31.12 1.17 -3.60
N ASN A 219 -30.08 1.17 -4.41
CA ASN A 219 -29.23 0.02 -4.74
C ASN A 219 -28.41 -0.54 -3.56
N ASN A 220 -28.69 -0.10 -2.34
CA ASN A 220 -28.08 -0.64 -1.12
C ASN A 220 -29.17 -0.83 -0.07
N PRO A 221 -29.80 -2.02 0.02
CA PRO A 221 -30.71 -2.30 1.12
C PRO A 221 -29.90 -2.21 2.42
N GLU A 222 -30.29 -1.24 3.23
CA GLU A 222 -29.68 -0.98 4.55
C GLU A 222 -29.53 -2.30 5.31
N GLY A 223 -28.30 -2.65 5.65
CA GLY A 223 -27.99 -3.85 6.41
C GLY A 223 -27.25 -4.95 5.69
N LYS A 224 -27.33 -5.03 4.38
CA LYS A 224 -26.54 -6.01 3.65
C LYS A 224 -25.09 -5.57 3.60
N ASN A 225 -24.20 -6.49 3.87
CA ASN A 225 -22.77 -6.27 3.85
C ASN A 225 -22.13 -7.24 2.86
N LYS A 226 -21.04 -6.85 2.24
CA LYS A 226 -20.35 -7.72 1.27
C LYS A 226 -19.15 -8.44 1.86
N GLY A 227 -18.59 -7.97 2.98
CA GLY A 227 -17.41 -8.61 3.52
C GLY A 227 -16.76 -7.88 4.68
N PHE A 228 -15.46 -8.09 4.83
CA PHE A 228 -14.61 -7.49 5.85
C PHE A 228 -13.63 -6.52 5.21
N GLU A 229 -13.39 -5.38 5.87
CA GLU A 229 -12.45 -4.34 5.44
C GLU A 229 -11.33 -4.20 6.47
N ASN A 230 -10.09 -4.58 6.07
CA ASN A 230 -8.90 -4.30 6.86
C ASN A 230 -8.16 -3.11 6.27
N LYS A 231 -7.39 -2.42 7.11
CA LYS A 231 -6.54 -1.31 6.69
C LYS A 231 -5.08 -1.70 6.85
N TYR A 232 -4.32 -1.50 5.78
CA TYR A 232 -2.88 -1.64 5.79
C TYR A 232 -2.23 -0.27 5.82
N GLU A 233 -1.64 0.07 6.95
CA GLU A 233 -0.99 1.35 7.17
C GLU A 233 0.51 1.21 6.92
N THR A 234 1.01 2.00 5.98
CA THR A 234 2.43 2.09 5.67
C THR A 234 2.99 3.44 6.04
N ILE A 235 4.27 3.45 6.30
CA ILE A 235 5.07 4.60 6.70
C ILE A 235 6.08 4.88 5.59
N ASP A 236 6.42 6.15 5.42
CA ASP A 236 7.40 6.58 4.44
C ASP A 236 8.64 7.14 5.15
N LEU A 237 9.82 6.74 4.69
CA LEU A 237 11.11 7.30 5.11
C LEU A 237 11.67 8.15 3.97
N THR A 238 11.91 9.43 4.24
CA THR A 238 12.53 10.34 3.28
C THR A 238 13.97 10.64 3.71
N LEU A 239 14.92 10.42 2.81
CA LEU A 239 16.32 10.79 2.96
C LEU A 239 16.61 12.00 2.07
N THR A 240 17.18 13.07 2.62
CA THR A 240 17.56 14.27 1.86
C THR A 240 19.02 14.60 2.02
N LYS A 241 19.63 15.20 0.97
CA LYS A 241 21.03 15.62 0.97
C LYS A 241 21.18 17.10 0.76
N ASN A 242 21.91 17.76 1.66
CA ASN A 242 22.33 19.14 1.56
C ASN A 242 23.86 19.28 1.63
N VAL A 243 24.40 20.27 0.91
CA VAL A 243 25.81 20.64 0.97
C VAL A 243 25.92 22.13 1.23
N THR A 244 26.72 22.52 2.23
CA THR A 244 26.89 23.89 2.69
C THR A 244 28.38 24.26 2.82
N GLY A 245 28.63 25.51 3.14
CA GLY A 245 30.00 26.04 3.28
C GLY A 245 30.58 26.57 1.97
N ASN A 246 31.61 27.42 2.12
CA ASN A 246 32.19 28.15 1.00
C ASN A 246 33.07 27.27 0.07
N GLN A 247 33.42 26.06 0.50
CA GLN A 247 34.14 25.04 -0.27
C GLN A 247 33.29 23.80 -0.53
N GLY A 248 31.99 23.83 -0.22
CA GLY A 248 31.08 22.74 -0.49
C GLY A 248 30.80 22.55 -1.98
N PHE A 249 31.08 21.36 -2.53
CA PHE A 249 30.85 21.04 -3.93
C PHE A 249 29.45 20.42 -4.11
N ARG A 250 28.48 21.20 -4.54
CA ARG A 250 27.06 20.85 -4.63
C ARG A 250 26.73 19.82 -5.70
N ASP A 251 27.58 19.69 -6.72
CA ASP A 251 27.39 18.67 -7.78
C ASP A 251 28.01 17.31 -7.44
N GLN A 252 28.68 17.21 -6.28
CA GLN A 252 29.24 15.94 -5.80
C GLN A 252 28.11 15.02 -5.33
N TYR A 253 28.18 13.77 -5.75
CA TYR A 253 27.34 12.70 -5.23
C TYR A 253 27.98 12.05 -4.00
N PHE A 254 27.20 11.85 -2.99
CA PHE A 254 27.57 11.18 -1.74
C PHE A 254 26.91 9.82 -1.69
N LYS A 255 27.66 8.81 -1.31
CA LYS A 255 27.15 7.46 -1.15
C LYS A 255 26.42 7.34 0.19
N PHE A 256 25.20 6.87 0.17
CA PHE A 256 24.43 6.47 1.33
C PHE A 256 24.23 4.96 1.31
N HIS A 257 24.42 4.33 2.44
CA HIS A 257 24.03 2.96 2.70
C HIS A 257 22.82 2.98 3.63
N VAL A 258 21.74 2.32 3.22
CA VAL A 258 20.48 2.25 3.98
C VAL A 258 20.21 0.81 4.33
N ASP A 259 20.14 0.51 5.63
CA ASP A 259 19.70 -0.78 6.15
C ASP A 259 18.28 -0.63 6.70
N ILE A 260 17.43 -1.60 6.40
CA ILE A 260 16.04 -1.68 6.88
C ILE A 260 15.79 -3.10 7.36
N THR A 261 15.27 -3.22 8.57
CA THR A 261 14.97 -4.51 9.20
C THR A 261 13.59 -4.52 9.82
N ASP A 262 13.15 -5.68 10.28
CA ASP A 262 11.85 -5.88 10.90
C ASP A 262 10.66 -5.60 9.95
N LEU A 263 10.86 -5.73 8.64
CA LEU A 263 9.79 -5.80 7.65
C LEU A 263 9.15 -7.20 7.65
N ASP A 264 8.04 -7.34 6.94
CA ASP A 264 7.53 -8.67 6.59
C ASP A 264 8.42 -9.30 5.50
N GLY A 265 8.56 -10.63 5.52
CA GLY A 265 9.33 -11.34 4.49
C GLY A 265 8.75 -11.10 3.10
N GLY A 266 9.61 -10.72 2.15
CA GLY A 266 9.17 -10.37 0.79
C GLY A 266 8.44 -9.03 0.67
N ALA A 267 8.44 -8.18 1.71
CA ALA A 267 7.87 -6.83 1.65
C ALA A 267 8.48 -6.03 0.49
N ARG A 268 7.65 -5.31 -0.26
CA ARG A 268 8.09 -4.48 -1.39
C ARG A 268 8.03 -3.01 -1.02
N LEU A 269 9.16 -2.34 -1.20
CA LEU A 269 9.34 -0.91 -0.95
C LEU A 269 9.50 -0.20 -2.29
N PHE A 270 8.79 0.92 -2.50
CA PHE A 270 8.98 1.77 -3.66
C PHE A 270 9.93 2.91 -3.38
N LEU A 271 10.77 3.22 -4.37
CA LEU A 271 11.75 4.30 -4.31
C LEU A 271 11.34 5.44 -5.24
N THR A 272 11.04 6.59 -4.67
CA THR A 272 10.62 7.79 -5.38
C THR A 272 11.41 9.02 -4.92
N ASP A 273 11.26 10.17 -5.60
CA ASP A 273 11.71 11.44 -5.04
C ASP A 273 10.87 11.84 -3.81
N LYS A 274 11.27 12.87 -3.10
CA LYS A 274 10.62 13.31 -1.85
C LYS A 274 9.12 13.58 -1.98
N ASP A 275 8.68 13.97 -3.17
CA ASP A 275 7.29 14.35 -3.43
C ASP A 275 6.46 13.16 -3.92
N GLY A 276 7.10 11.99 -4.14
CA GLY A 276 6.46 10.79 -4.66
C GLY A 276 6.09 10.87 -6.15
N ASN A 277 6.50 11.96 -6.82
CA ASN A 277 6.08 12.25 -8.21
C ASN A 277 7.02 11.69 -9.27
N LYS A 278 8.27 11.37 -8.89
CA LYS A 278 9.26 10.80 -9.79
C LYS A 278 9.75 9.47 -9.25
N PRO A 279 9.22 8.35 -9.75
CA PRO A 279 9.77 7.05 -9.41
C PRO A 279 11.19 6.93 -9.97
N TYR A 280 12.12 6.49 -9.14
CA TYR A 280 13.45 6.10 -9.61
C TYR A 280 13.38 4.80 -10.41
N LYS A 281 14.39 4.58 -11.24
CA LYS A 281 14.54 3.37 -12.06
C LYS A 281 15.89 2.74 -11.84
N SER A 282 16.00 1.42 -11.95
CA SER A 282 17.26 0.69 -11.81
C SER A 282 18.34 1.10 -12.82
N ILE A 283 17.91 1.67 -13.94
CA ILE A 283 18.82 2.17 -15.00
C ILE A 283 19.31 3.59 -14.75
N ASP A 284 18.82 4.29 -13.71
CA ASP A 284 19.27 5.64 -13.38
C ASP A 284 20.77 5.61 -13.10
N THR A 285 21.47 6.58 -13.72
CA THR A 285 22.91 6.70 -13.59
C THR A 285 23.30 8.05 -13.01
N VAL A 286 24.43 8.06 -12.30
CA VAL A 286 25.03 9.29 -11.77
C VAL A 286 26.46 9.44 -12.27
N ALA A 287 26.88 10.66 -12.58
CA ALA A 287 28.27 11.01 -12.80
C ALA A 287 28.85 11.44 -11.45
N TYR A 288 29.42 10.50 -10.71
CA TYR A 288 29.62 10.73 -9.29
C TYR A 288 31.06 10.94 -8.84
N GLU A 289 32.05 10.72 -9.65
CA GLU A 289 33.42 11.07 -9.28
C GLU A 289 34.04 12.13 -10.19
N TYR A 290 34.76 13.02 -9.55
CA TYR A 290 35.63 13.95 -10.23
C TYR A 290 37.06 13.37 -10.21
N ASP A 291 37.59 13.08 -11.36
CA ASP A 291 39.00 12.71 -11.46
C ASP A 291 39.86 13.92 -11.07
N LYS A 292 40.50 13.82 -9.92
CA LYS A 292 41.33 14.92 -9.36
C LYS A 292 42.55 15.23 -10.21
N GLU A 293 43.04 14.27 -11.01
CA GLU A 293 44.23 14.44 -11.86
C GLU A 293 43.86 15.05 -13.21
N THR A 294 42.79 14.62 -13.83
CA THR A 294 42.36 15.05 -15.13
C THR A 294 41.33 16.18 -15.11
N GLY A 295 40.70 16.45 -13.99
CA GLY A 295 39.62 17.42 -13.83
C GLY A 295 38.37 17.06 -14.63
N THR A 296 38.20 15.80 -15.00
CA THR A 296 37.05 15.32 -15.76
C THR A 296 36.10 14.49 -14.85
N ARG A 297 34.84 14.46 -15.22
CA ARG A 297 33.85 13.56 -14.56
C ARG A 297 34.11 12.14 -15.07
N LYS A 298 34.20 11.18 -14.15
CA LYS A 298 34.21 9.76 -14.50
C LYS A 298 32.89 9.36 -15.14
N ALA A 299 32.88 8.25 -15.88
CA ALA A 299 31.67 7.69 -16.48
C ALA A 299 30.59 7.46 -15.40
N GLY A 300 29.35 7.71 -15.75
CA GLY A 300 28.23 7.53 -14.85
C GLY A 300 28.10 6.09 -14.38
N GLN A 301 27.71 5.93 -13.13
CA GLN A 301 27.43 4.63 -12.50
C GLN A 301 25.94 4.51 -12.20
N LYS A 302 25.48 3.29 -11.93
CA LYS A 302 24.13 3.10 -11.45
C LYS A 302 23.94 3.86 -10.13
N ARG A 303 22.76 4.44 -9.96
CA ARG A 303 22.40 5.18 -8.74
C ARG A 303 22.15 4.26 -7.55
N PHE A 304 21.62 3.05 -7.79
CA PHE A 304 21.18 2.12 -6.77
C PHE A 304 21.89 0.78 -6.89
N PHE A 305 22.31 0.24 -5.74
CA PHE A 305 22.93 -1.08 -5.62
C PHE A 305 22.31 -1.82 -4.45
N ALA A 306 21.63 -2.95 -4.71
CA ALA A 306 21.13 -3.80 -3.64
C ALA A 306 22.28 -4.53 -2.94
N GLN A 307 22.23 -4.57 -1.62
CA GLN A 307 23.10 -5.35 -0.76
C GLN A 307 22.33 -6.54 -0.17
N THR A 308 21.12 -6.29 0.28
CA THR A 308 20.18 -7.32 0.75
C THR A 308 18.82 -7.06 0.12
N GLY A 309 18.16 -8.11 -0.36
CA GLY A 309 16.93 -7.99 -1.14
C GLY A 309 17.20 -7.84 -2.64
N THR A 310 16.17 -7.58 -3.41
CA THR A 310 16.25 -7.54 -4.88
C THR A 310 15.57 -6.31 -5.44
N PHE A 311 16.28 -5.56 -6.27
CA PHE A 311 15.68 -4.48 -7.06
C PHE A 311 14.99 -5.02 -8.30
N THR A 312 13.78 -4.51 -8.54
CA THR A 312 13.02 -4.76 -9.77
C THR A 312 12.44 -3.45 -10.28
N ASP A 313 12.48 -3.25 -11.61
CA ASP A 313 11.71 -2.20 -12.25
C ASP A 313 10.26 -2.67 -12.38
N VAL A 314 9.34 -1.92 -11.77
CA VAL A 314 7.91 -2.23 -11.81
C VAL A 314 7.27 -1.35 -12.87
N THR A 315 6.66 -1.99 -13.86
CA THR A 315 5.75 -1.32 -14.79
C THR A 315 4.33 -1.46 -14.25
N ALA A 316 3.57 -0.37 -14.25
CA ALA A 316 2.16 -0.43 -13.89
C ALA A 316 1.46 -1.47 -14.77
N ALA A 317 0.84 -2.47 -14.17
CA ALA A 317 -0.02 -3.38 -14.90
C ALA A 317 -1.24 -2.60 -15.42
N GLN A 318 -1.75 -2.98 -16.59
CA GLN A 318 -2.92 -2.34 -17.18
C GLN A 318 -4.11 -2.49 -16.20
N GLY A 319 -4.61 -1.37 -15.64
CA GLY A 319 -5.66 -1.35 -14.61
C GLY A 319 -5.17 -1.21 -13.17
N SER A 320 -3.85 -1.27 -12.92
CA SER A 320 -3.26 -0.83 -11.65
C SER A 320 -2.88 0.65 -11.74
N ASP A 321 -2.78 1.32 -10.59
CA ASP A 321 -2.41 2.73 -10.50
C ASP A 321 -1.16 3.03 -11.34
N ALA A 322 -1.27 3.98 -12.25
CA ALA A 322 -0.15 4.47 -13.07
C ALA A 322 1.00 5.01 -12.20
N ASP A 323 0.71 5.32 -10.93
CA ASP A 323 1.65 5.88 -9.96
C ASP A 323 2.61 4.83 -9.36
N MET A 324 2.39 3.53 -9.63
CA MET A 324 3.19 2.44 -9.07
C MET A 324 4.26 1.90 -10.04
N SER A 325 4.60 2.64 -11.07
CA SER A 325 5.77 2.33 -11.91
C SER A 325 7.05 2.90 -11.28
N GLY A 326 8.11 2.14 -11.29
CA GLY A 326 9.42 2.60 -10.81
C GLY A 326 10.26 1.50 -10.19
N LEU A 327 11.24 1.89 -9.42
CA LEU A 327 12.14 0.96 -8.75
C LEU A 327 11.51 0.46 -7.45
N ALA A 328 11.35 -0.85 -7.34
CA ALA A 328 10.95 -1.52 -6.11
C ALA A 328 12.12 -2.33 -5.54
N LEU A 329 12.31 -2.27 -4.23
CA LEU A 329 13.20 -3.12 -3.46
C LEU A 329 12.34 -4.14 -2.70
N THR A 330 12.54 -5.42 -3.00
CA THR A 330 11.89 -6.52 -2.27
C THR A 330 12.80 -6.99 -1.16
N ALA A 331 12.31 -6.98 0.08
CA ALA A 331 13.01 -7.52 1.23
C ALA A 331 13.23 -9.05 1.08
N ASN A 332 14.24 -9.58 1.74
CA ASN A 332 14.45 -11.02 1.80
C ASN A 332 13.39 -11.70 2.71
N ASP A 333 13.40 -13.03 2.77
CA ASP A 333 12.44 -13.82 3.55
C ASP A 333 12.50 -13.53 5.06
N SER A 334 13.61 -12.97 5.55
CA SER A 334 13.76 -12.55 6.95
C SER A 334 13.29 -11.12 7.21
N GLY A 335 12.71 -10.45 6.23
CA GLY A 335 12.23 -9.08 6.37
C GLY A 335 13.33 -8.03 6.42
N ASN A 336 14.47 -8.28 5.79
CA ASN A 336 15.60 -7.35 5.72
C ASN A 336 15.80 -6.87 4.28
N ALA A 337 16.10 -5.58 4.15
CA ALA A 337 16.47 -4.93 2.90
C ALA A 337 17.61 -3.96 3.16
N SER A 338 18.64 -3.94 2.28
CA SER A 338 19.66 -2.92 2.34
C SER A 338 20.18 -2.58 0.95
N PHE A 339 20.57 -1.32 0.78
CA PHE A 339 21.03 -0.83 -0.51
C PHE A 339 21.92 0.40 -0.37
N ASP A 340 22.72 0.62 -1.39
CA ASP A 340 23.47 1.86 -1.58
C ASP A 340 22.72 2.77 -2.56
N VAL A 341 22.70 4.08 -2.28
CA VAL A 341 22.16 5.12 -3.15
C VAL A 341 23.10 6.33 -3.18
N TYR A 342 23.17 7.00 -4.31
CA TYR A 342 23.97 8.22 -4.49
C TYR A 342 23.05 9.44 -4.60
N LEU A 343 23.25 10.41 -3.72
CA LEU A 343 22.50 11.66 -3.68
C LEU A 343 23.47 12.86 -3.67
N LYS A 344 23.10 13.92 -4.34
CA LYS A 344 23.80 15.22 -4.30
C LYS A 344 22.94 16.29 -3.65
N HIS A 345 23.50 17.49 -3.47
CA HIS A 345 22.79 18.62 -2.90
C HIS A 345 21.43 18.85 -3.57
N GLY A 346 20.39 18.97 -2.74
CA GLY A 346 19.02 19.21 -3.17
C GLY A 346 18.28 17.96 -3.65
N GLU A 347 18.96 16.80 -3.72
CA GLU A 347 18.29 15.54 -4.06
C GLU A 347 17.74 14.84 -2.80
N SER A 348 16.77 14.01 -3.03
CA SER A 348 16.09 13.22 -1.99
C SER A 348 15.72 11.83 -2.51
N LEU A 349 15.56 10.91 -1.59
CA LEU A 349 15.00 9.59 -1.79
C LEU A 349 13.87 9.40 -0.81
N LYS A 350 12.70 9.02 -1.29
CA LYS A 350 11.58 8.58 -0.46
C LYS A 350 11.40 7.08 -0.62
N ILE A 351 11.37 6.37 0.49
CA ILE A 351 11.14 4.94 0.59
C ILE A 351 9.71 4.77 1.09
N ASN A 352 8.85 4.27 0.22
CA ASN A 352 7.42 4.09 0.50
C ASN A 352 7.13 2.64 0.85
N GLY A 353 6.11 2.40 1.68
CA GLY A 353 5.61 1.06 1.98
C GLY A 353 6.29 0.37 3.16
N LEU A 354 6.96 1.13 4.03
CA LEU A 354 7.51 0.61 5.28
C LEU A 354 6.37 0.32 6.27
N THR A 355 6.54 -0.70 7.09
CA THR A 355 5.61 -1.00 8.18
C THR A 355 5.98 -0.24 9.44
N LYS A 356 4.99 0.02 10.30
CA LYS A 356 5.24 0.54 11.64
C LYS A 356 6.16 -0.42 12.40
N ASP A 357 7.03 0.14 13.22
CA ASP A 357 8.05 -0.56 14.00
C ASP A 357 9.20 -1.17 13.19
N ALA A 358 9.21 -1.03 11.84
CA ALA A 358 10.41 -1.31 11.07
C ALA A 358 11.57 -0.45 11.56
N LYS A 359 12.78 -1.00 11.52
CA LYS A 359 13.99 -0.32 11.96
C LYS A 359 14.86 0.04 10.76
N TYR A 360 15.55 1.15 10.86
CA TYR A 360 16.48 1.57 9.82
C TYR A 360 17.76 2.17 10.39
N THR A 361 18.81 2.10 9.59
CA THR A 361 20.08 2.81 9.78
C THR A 361 20.46 3.47 8.47
N VAL A 362 20.93 4.70 8.52
CA VAL A 362 21.47 5.41 7.35
C VAL A 362 22.93 5.75 7.64
N LYS A 363 23.81 5.38 6.71
CA LYS A 363 25.24 5.66 6.77
C LYS A 363 25.66 6.40 5.50
N GLU A 364 26.25 7.57 5.63
CA GLU A 364 26.81 8.34 4.53
C GLU A 364 28.33 8.25 4.48
N THR A 365 28.91 8.18 3.30
CA THR A 365 30.34 8.45 3.09
C THR A 365 30.51 9.94 2.88
N SER A 366 30.96 10.65 3.93
CA SER A 366 31.04 12.11 3.99
C SER A 366 32.38 12.68 3.47
N GLU A 367 33.38 11.80 3.27
CA GLU A 367 34.75 12.15 2.85
C GLU A 367 35.40 13.19 3.79
N ASP A 368 35.80 14.36 3.25
CA ASP A 368 36.44 15.45 3.99
C ASP A 368 35.46 16.55 4.45
N TYR A 369 34.17 16.25 4.49
CA TYR A 369 33.12 17.13 4.99
C TYR A 369 32.81 16.85 6.46
N SER A 370 32.36 17.89 7.17
CA SER A 370 31.70 17.74 8.48
C SER A 370 30.22 17.43 8.24
N ALA A 371 29.84 16.20 8.53
CA ALA A 371 28.45 15.77 8.39
C ALA A 371 27.63 16.11 9.65
N SER A 372 26.38 16.42 9.48
CA SER A 372 25.34 16.52 10.50
C SER A 372 24.02 15.99 9.94
N ALA A 373 23.14 15.53 10.82
CA ALA A 373 21.83 15.06 10.40
C ALA A 373 20.72 15.56 11.31
N THR A 374 19.52 15.66 10.73
CA THR A 374 18.29 15.88 11.48
C THR A 374 17.29 14.78 11.16
N LYS A 375 16.41 14.47 12.13
CA LYS A 375 15.23 13.63 11.94
C LYS A 375 13.99 14.48 12.25
N ASN A 376 13.12 14.68 11.26
CA ASN A 376 11.96 15.58 11.38
C ASN A 376 12.35 16.95 11.96
N ASP A 377 13.41 17.54 11.38
CA ASP A 377 14.00 18.82 11.77
C ASP A 377 14.65 18.88 13.17
N GLN A 378 14.68 17.78 13.90
CA GLN A 378 15.39 17.66 15.17
C GLN A 378 16.78 17.08 14.94
N ALA A 379 17.81 17.71 15.50
CA ALA A 379 19.18 17.22 15.39
C ALA A 379 19.31 15.81 15.97
N ILE A 380 20.04 14.94 15.27
CA ILE A 380 20.39 13.59 15.72
C ILE A 380 21.91 13.42 15.68
N ASP A 381 22.42 12.61 16.62
CA ASP A 381 23.82 12.30 16.66
C ASP A 381 24.21 11.31 15.55
N LEU A 382 25.37 11.54 14.95
CA LEU A 382 26.01 10.66 13.99
C LEU A 382 27.23 10.01 14.62
N THR A 383 27.40 8.73 14.39
CA THR A 383 28.64 8.03 14.71
C THR A 383 29.60 8.16 13.55
N HIS A 384 30.68 8.90 13.76
CA HIS A 384 31.72 9.12 12.75
C HIS A 384 32.77 8.01 12.82
N ASN A 385 33.03 7.36 11.67
CA ASN A 385 34.12 6.43 11.48
C ASN A 385 35.23 7.10 10.64
N LYS A 386 36.39 7.30 11.26
CA LYS A 386 37.54 7.98 10.64
C LYS A 386 38.25 7.16 9.56
N ASP A 387 38.16 5.84 9.64
CA ASP A 387 38.90 4.94 8.75
C ASP A 387 38.30 4.87 7.36
N ASP A 388 36.96 4.96 7.28
CA ASP A 388 36.22 4.90 6.01
C ASP A 388 35.47 6.21 5.68
N HIS A 389 35.68 7.25 6.50
CA HIS A 389 35.04 8.57 6.36
C HIS A 389 33.52 8.50 6.29
N THR A 390 32.92 7.67 7.14
CA THR A 390 31.46 7.51 7.18
C THR A 390 30.84 8.10 8.43
N ASP A 391 29.60 8.57 8.30
CA ASP A 391 28.76 9.10 9.36
C ASP A 391 27.42 8.36 9.37
N ALA A 392 27.15 7.64 10.46
CA ALA A 392 25.98 6.78 10.56
C ALA A 392 25.02 7.25 11.65
N THR A 393 23.70 7.15 11.40
CA THR A 393 22.70 7.27 12.46
C THR A 393 22.78 6.04 13.38
N ALA A 394 22.37 6.21 14.64
CA ALA A 394 21.95 5.04 15.41
C ALA A 394 20.77 4.35 14.74
N THR A 395 20.53 3.08 15.08
CA THR A 395 19.32 2.39 14.63
C THR A 395 18.09 3.13 15.14
N GLN A 396 17.19 3.50 14.22
CA GLN A 396 15.93 4.18 14.48
C GLN A 396 14.78 3.20 14.30
N THR A 397 13.69 3.39 15.05
CA THR A 397 12.43 2.66 14.88
C THR A 397 11.40 3.61 14.31
N LEU A 398 10.73 3.20 13.23
CA LEU A 398 9.70 3.97 12.56
C LEU A 398 8.40 3.98 13.39
N ALA A 399 7.96 5.16 13.79
CA ALA A 399 6.68 5.35 14.47
C ALA A 399 5.63 6.06 13.59
N GLY A 400 6.07 6.74 12.55
CA GLY A 400 5.29 7.50 11.58
C GLY A 400 6.17 7.92 10.41
N ASP A 401 5.65 8.69 9.47
CA ASP A 401 6.44 9.22 8.35
C ASP A 401 7.62 10.04 8.88
N GLU A 402 8.83 9.75 8.43
CA GLU A 402 10.06 10.37 8.90
C GLU A 402 10.89 10.94 7.75
N THR A 403 11.57 12.05 8.05
CA THR A 403 12.56 12.64 7.15
C THR A 403 13.91 12.71 7.85
N VAL A 404 14.92 12.08 7.26
CA VAL A 404 16.32 12.19 7.68
C VAL A 404 17.06 13.08 6.69
N ALA A 405 17.56 14.21 7.17
CA ALA A 405 18.26 15.18 6.34
C ALA A 405 19.74 15.26 6.72
N TYR A 406 20.62 14.85 5.80
CA TYR A 406 22.06 14.98 5.94
C TYR A 406 22.54 16.30 5.36
N THR A 407 23.38 16.99 6.11
CA THR A 407 24.04 18.24 5.69
C THR A 407 25.54 18.10 5.82
N ASN A 408 26.26 18.17 4.70
CA ASN A 408 27.71 18.19 4.65
C ASN A 408 28.22 19.62 4.53
N LYS A 409 29.04 20.01 5.48
CA LYS A 409 29.66 21.34 5.53
C LYS A 409 31.13 21.26 5.25
N ARG A 410 31.62 22.08 4.30
CA ARG A 410 33.02 22.23 4.03
C ARG A 410 33.36 23.72 3.94
N GLU A 411 34.20 24.16 4.87
CA GLU A 411 34.65 25.54 4.93
C GLU A 411 36.17 25.63 4.84
N GLY A 412 36.66 26.59 4.13
CA GLY A 412 38.06 26.92 4.09
C GLY A 412 38.28 28.40 4.38
N THR A 413 39.31 28.70 5.13
CA THR A 413 39.76 30.08 5.35
C THR A 413 40.69 30.50 4.22
N LEU A 414 40.46 31.69 3.66
CA LEU A 414 41.40 32.25 2.73
C LEU A 414 42.63 32.70 3.50
N PRO A 415 43.85 32.32 3.07
CA PRO A 415 45.06 32.85 3.71
C PRO A 415 45.07 34.37 3.65
N THR A 416 45.08 35.01 4.80
CA THR A 416 45.00 36.50 4.93
C THR A 416 46.15 37.25 4.20
N GLY A 417 47.28 36.57 3.96
CA GLY A 417 48.41 37.15 3.21
C GLY A 417 48.14 37.37 1.72
N ILE A 418 47.09 36.82 1.14
CA ILE A 418 46.72 37.04 -0.25
C ILE A 418 45.82 38.25 -0.43
N TYR A 419 45.28 38.78 0.67
CA TYR A 419 44.27 39.86 0.64
C TYR A 419 44.82 41.21 0.18
N HIS A 420 46.11 41.50 0.44
CA HIS A 420 46.64 42.84 0.27
C HIS A 420 47.23 43.17 -1.11
N ASN A 421 47.50 42.18 -1.97
CA ASN A 421 48.29 42.50 -3.19
C ASN A 421 47.65 42.17 -4.54
N ASN A 422 46.41 41.64 -4.60
CA ASN A 422 45.88 41.37 -5.96
C ASN A 422 44.34 41.20 -6.00
N ARG A 423 43.62 42.34 -6.22
CA ARG A 423 42.16 42.30 -6.48
C ARG A 423 41.75 41.36 -7.62
N ALA A 424 42.66 41.14 -8.60
CA ALA A 424 42.40 40.23 -9.72
C ALA A 424 42.47 38.76 -9.24
N ALA A 425 43.35 38.40 -8.30
CA ALA A 425 43.42 37.08 -7.69
C ALA A 425 42.18 36.76 -6.81
N PHE A 426 41.62 37.78 -6.18
CA PHE A 426 40.39 37.62 -5.39
C PHE A 426 39.16 37.32 -6.24
N ASN A 427 39.00 38.00 -7.36
CA ASN A 427 37.91 37.68 -8.29
C ASN A 427 38.05 36.25 -8.88
N ILE A 428 39.28 35.79 -9.04
CA ILE A 428 39.58 34.43 -9.52
C ILE A 428 39.28 33.40 -8.38
N MET A 429 39.63 33.72 -7.12
CA MET A 429 39.37 32.83 -5.99
C MET A 429 37.90 32.84 -5.58
N GLY A 430 37.17 33.94 -5.73
CA GLY A 430 35.72 34.01 -5.56
C GLY A 430 34.96 33.08 -6.54
N ILE A 431 35.52 32.89 -7.73
CA ILE A 431 35.01 31.95 -8.73
C ILE A 431 35.43 30.49 -8.40
N ALA A 432 36.52 30.34 -7.66
CA ALA A 432 37.03 29.02 -7.25
C ALA A 432 36.42 28.46 -5.96
N ALA A 433 35.80 29.29 -5.16
CA ALA A 433 34.90 28.83 -4.10
C ALA A 433 33.70 28.08 -4.70
N ALA A 434 33.48 28.14 -6.01
CA ALA A 434 32.54 27.33 -6.76
C ALA A 434 33.15 26.04 -7.35
N GLY A 435 34.23 25.52 -6.76
CA GLY A 435 34.76 24.19 -7.10
C GLY A 435 35.60 24.13 -8.39
N GLY A 436 36.88 23.88 -8.25
CA GLY A 436 37.76 23.35 -9.30
C GLY A 436 38.08 24.21 -10.52
N ALA A 437 37.43 25.35 -10.74
CA ALA A 437 37.65 26.19 -11.96
C ALA A 437 38.94 26.96 -11.95
N ILE A 438 39.62 27.14 -10.82
CA ILE A 438 40.84 27.96 -10.72
C ILE A 438 42.01 27.35 -11.52
N ALA A 439 42.23 26.05 -11.36
CA ALA A 439 43.38 25.39 -12.00
C ALA A 439 43.30 25.50 -13.54
N ILE A 440 42.10 25.48 -14.10
CA ILE A 440 41.85 25.54 -15.54
C ILE A 440 42.08 26.95 -16.09
N VAL A 441 41.67 28.01 -15.38
CA VAL A 441 41.83 29.40 -15.83
C VAL A 441 43.27 29.85 -15.76
N ILE A 442 43.98 29.50 -14.67
CA ILE A 442 45.41 29.85 -14.53
C ILE A 442 46.26 29.11 -15.58
N ARG A 443 45.96 27.82 -15.82
CA ARG A 443 46.68 27.02 -16.85
C ARG A 443 46.40 27.54 -18.27
N LYS A 444 45.19 27.99 -18.56
CA LYS A 444 44.82 28.56 -19.84
C LYS A 444 45.51 29.93 -20.10
N ARG A 445 45.64 30.79 -19.09
CA ARG A 445 46.36 32.06 -19.18
C ARG A 445 47.87 31.91 -19.32
N ARG A 446 48.50 30.94 -18.57
CA ARG A 446 49.94 30.64 -18.78
C ARG A 446 50.24 30.18 -20.19
N LYS A 447 49.42 29.29 -20.77
CA LYS A 447 49.57 28.86 -22.17
C LYS A 447 49.40 30.01 -23.18
N SER A 448 48.49 30.94 -22.99
CA SER A 448 48.29 32.09 -23.85
C SER A 448 49.44 33.10 -23.76
N THR A 449 50.04 33.27 -22.59
CA THR A 449 51.19 34.16 -22.39
C THR A 449 52.45 33.57 -23.02
N GLU A 450 52.69 32.25 -22.88
CA GLU A 450 53.78 31.57 -23.56
C GLU A 450 53.66 31.57 -25.10
N GLN A 451 52.42 31.45 -25.61
CA GLN A 451 52.17 31.55 -27.07
C GLN A 451 52.35 33.00 -27.60
N ALA A 452 52.00 34.01 -26.80
CA ALA A 452 52.24 35.41 -27.15
C ALA A 452 53.73 35.76 -27.17
N GLN A 453 54.53 35.25 -26.22
CA GLN A 453 55.96 35.43 -26.18
C GLN A 453 56.72 34.70 -27.31
N LYS A 454 56.17 33.57 -27.81
CA LYS A 454 56.74 32.84 -28.96
C LYS A 454 56.43 33.49 -30.30
N LYS A 455 55.49 34.43 -30.39
CA LYS A 455 55.17 35.20 -31.63
C LYS A 455 55.94 36.50 -31.73
N ILE A 456 56.70 36.90 -30.72
CA ILE A 456 57.49 38.12 -30.68
C ILE A 456 59.04 37.83 -30.89
N LYS A 457 59.38 36.56 -30.91
CA LYS A 457 60.66 36.07 -31.36
C LYS A 457 60.51 35.46 -32.78
#